data_5725c3f14c03f230e13855ba4041d066
#
_entry.id   5725c3f14c03f230e13855ba4041d066
#
_cell.length_a   1.000
_cell.length_b   1.000
_cell.length_c   1.000
_cell.angle_alpha   90.00
_cell.angle_beta   90.00
_cell.angle_gamma   90.00
#
_symmetry.space_group_name_H-M   'P 1'
#
loop_
_entity.id
_entity.type
_entity.pdbx_description
1 polymer ?
#
loop_
_entity_poly.entity_id
_entity_poly.type
_entity_poly.pdbx_seq_one_letter_code
_entity_poly.pdbx_strand_id
1 'polypeptide(L)'
;MDGMVQVAAVGVTAALLAGVLRRGAPEFSLVLVLCAGAWMLFSAADSLGAAVALMEELAGLAGLDEALLEPVVKTVALSILTRLTAEVCRSSGEGGLAAFVETAGTILALGAALPLARAVTVLLAEMLT
;
A
#
# COMPACT_ATOMS: atom_id res chain seq x y z
N MET A 1 -1.74 18.87 5.44
CA MET A 1 -0.64 19.02 6.38
C MET A 1 -1.00 18.59 7.81
N ASP A 2 -2.16 18.98 8.27
CA ASP A 2 -2.59 18.61 9.63
C ASP A 2 -2.69 17.08 9.82
N GLY A 3 -3.13 16.37 8.78
CA GLY A 3 -3.22 14.91 8.82
C GLY A 3 -1.85 14.26 9.00
N MET A 4 -0.81 14.81 8.34
CA MET A 4 0.55 14.27 8.46
C MET A 4 1.14 14.52 9.84
N VAL A 5 0.85 15.68 10.43
CA VAL A 5 1.29 16.01 11.78
C VAL A 5 0.66 15.05 12.79
N GLN A 6 -0.64 14.76 12.64
CA GLN A 6 -1.34 13.81 13.50
C GLN A 6 -0.75 12.41 13.36
N VAL A 7 -0.50 11.95 12.13
CA VAL A 7 0.09 10.64 11.87
C VAL A 7 1.49 10.57 12.47
N ALA A 8 2.29 11.61 12.29
CA ALA A 8 3.63 11.67 12.86
C ALA A 8 3.62 11.62 14.38
N ALA A 9 2.71 12.38 15.01
CA ALA A 9 2.57 12.41 16.47
C ALA A 9 2.16 11.05 17.01
N VAL A 10 1.16 10.43 16.43
CA VAL A 10 0.71 9.09 16.82
C VAL A 10 1.82 8.07 16.59
N GLY A 11 2.52 8.17 15.46
CA GLY A 11 3.62 7.27 15.14
C GLY A 11 4.75 7.32 16.16
N VAL A 12 5.20 8.53 16.51
CA VAL A 12 6.26 8.72 17.50
C VAL A 12 5.81 8.23 18.88
N THR A 13 4.60 8.61 19.30
CA THR A 13 4.05 8.20 20.60
C THR A 13 3.92 6.68 20.67
N ALA A 14 3.38 6.06 19.63
CA ALA A 14 3.23 4.61 19.57
C ALA A 14 4.58 3.91 19.58
N ALA A 15 5.58 4.47 18.86
CA ALA A 15 6.92 3.90 18.82
C ALA A 15 7.59 3.91 20.18
N LEU A 16 7.45 5.02 20.93
CA LEU A 16 8.00 5.13 22.27
C LEU A 16 7.32 4.16 23.24
N LEU A 17 5.98 4.10 23.20
CA LEU A 17 5.22 3.16 24.04
C LEU A 17 5.53 1.71 23.69
N ALA A 18 5.62 1.39 22.41
CA ALA A 18 5.97 0.04 21.96
C ALA A 18 7.35 -0.37 22.41
N GLY A 19 8.32 0.58 22.38
CA GLY A 19 9.67 0.34 22.86
C GLY A 19 9.72 0.02 24.35
N VAL A 20 8.91 0.71 25.15
CA VAL A 20 8.80 0.46 26.59
C VAL A 20 8.13 -0.89 26.84
N LEU A 21 7.01 -1.17 26.15
CA LEU A 21 6.27 -2.42 26.30
C LEU A 21 7.06 -3.64 25.85
N ARG A 22 7.95 -3.47 24.89
CA ARG A 22 8.74 -4.59 24.36
C ARG A 22 9.62 -5.24 25.43
N ARG A 23 10.02 -4.50 26.43
CA ARG A 23 10.86 -4.99 27.51
C ARG A 23 10.09 -5.86 28.51
N GLY A 24 8.82 -5.54 28.77
CA GLY A 24 8.02 -6.23 29.77
C GLY A 24 6.90 -7.08 29.21
N ALA A 25 6.33 -6.68 28.07
CA ALA A 25 5.18 -7.35 27.48
C ALA A 25 5.23 -7.23 25.95
N PRO A 26 6.07 -8.04 25.27
CA PRO A 26 6.23 -7.94 23.81
C PRO A 26 4.94 -8.21 23.05
N GLU A 27 4.02 -8.99 23.60
CA GLU A 27 2.71 -9.27 22.98
C GLU A 27 1.87 -8.00 22.87
N PHE A 28 1.86 -7.19 23.93
CA PHE A 28 1.13 -5.93 23.93
C PHE A 28 1.78 -4.90 23.01
N SER A 29 3.10 -4.95 22.90
CA SER A 29 3.84 -4.09 21.98
C SER A 29 3.40 -4.32 20.54
N LEU A 30 3.26 -5.58 20.13
CA LEU A 30 2.82 -5.94 18.78
C LEU A 30 1.39 -5.44 18.53
N VAL A 31 0.48 -5.66 19.49
CA VAL A 31 -0.91 -5.22 19.37
C VAL A 31 -0.97 -3.69 19.24
N LEU A 32 -0.18 -2.97 20.04
CA LEU A 32 -0.13 -1.51 19.99
C LEU A 32 0.34 -1.02 18.61
N VAL A 33 1.40 -1.62 18.08
CA VAL A 33 1.93 -1.25 16.76
C VAL A 33 0.91 -1.50 15.66
N LEU A 34 0.22 -2.64 15.71
CA LEU A 34 -0.81 -2.98 14.73
C LEU A 34 -2.00 -1.99 14.80
N CYS A 35 -2.44 -1.68 16.01
CA CYS A 35 -3.55 -0.73 16.20
C CYS A 35 -3.18 0.67 15.73
N ALA A 36 -1.99 1.15 16.06
CA ALA A 36 -1.51 2.46 15.63
C ALA A 36 -1.37 2.53 14.12
N GLY A 37 -0.82 1.47 13.52
CA GLY A 37 -0.67 1.38 12.06
C GLY A 37 -2.01 1.37 11.35
N ALA A 38 -2.97 0.61 11.86
CA ALA A 38 -4.33 0.56 11.31
C ALA A 38 -5.00 1.94 11.38
N TRP A 39 -4.86 2.62 12.51
CA TRP A 39 -5.41 3.97 12.67
C TRP A 39 -4.80 4.95 11.66
N MET A 40 -3.47 4.89 11.50
CA MET A 40 -2.75 5.75 10.55
C MET A 40 -3.23 5.53 9.11
N LEU A 41 -3.40 4.27 8.73
CA LEU A 41 -3.88 3.92 7.39
C LEU A 41 -5.32 4.37 7.18
N PHE A 42 -6.16 4.22 8.20
CA PHE A 42 -7.54 4.66 8.13
C PHE A 42 -7.63 6.18 7.95
N SER A 43 -6.75 6.91 8.65
CA SER A 43 -6.67 8.36 8.52
C SER A 43 -6.19 8.80 7.12
N ALA A 44 -5.34 8.00 6.51
CA ALA A 44 -4.80 8.28 5.18
C ALA A 44 -5.75 7.85 4.05
N ALA A 45 -6.74 7.02 4.35
CA ALA A 45 -7.64 6.45 3.34
C ALA A 45 -8.41 7.54 2.55
N ASP A 46 -8.81 8.61 3.23
CA ASP A 46 -9.52 9.72 2.59
C ASP A 46 -8.65 10.38 1.52
N SER A 47 -7.36 10.56 1.80
CA SER A 47 -6.41 11.12 0.85
C SER A 47 -6.21 10.21 -0.36
N LEU A 48 -6.23 8.90 -0.13
CA LEU A 48 -6.12 7.92 -1.20
C LEU A 48 -7.33 8.00 -2.13
N GLY A 49 -8.53 8.12 -1.57
CA GLY A 49 -9.75 8.30 -2.35
C GLY A 49 -9.72 9.54 -3.22
N ALA A 50 -9.22 10.65 -2.66
CA ALA A 50 -9.06 11.90 -3.40
C ALA A 50 -8.06 11.76 -4.55
N ALA A 51 -6.94 11.03 -4.31
CA ALA A 51 -5.94 10.78 -5.34
C ALA A 51 -6.50 9.95 -6.48
N VAL A 52 -7.28 8.91 -6.18
CA VAL A 52 -7.92 8.09 -7.19
C VAL A 52 -8.92 8.90 -8.02
N ALA A 53 -9.72 9.74 -7.36
CA ALA A 53 -10.68 10.62 -8.04
C ALA A 53 -9.96 11.58 -9.00
N LEU A 54 -8.84 12.15 -8.56
CA LEU A 54 -8.03 13.04 -9.40
C LEU A 54 -7.47 12.29 -10.62
N MET A 55 -6.99 11.07 -10.40
CA MET A 55 -6.48 10.23 -11.50
C MET A 55 -7.56 9.94 -12.54
N GLU A 56 -8.78 9.66 -12.09
CA GLU A 56 -9.93 9.43 -12.99
C GLU A 56 -10.26 10.69 -13.79
N GLU A 57 -10.24 11.84 -13.14
CA GLU A 57 -10.49 13.12 -13.81
C GLU A 57 -9.42 13.41 -14.87
N LEU A 58 -8.15 13.23 -14.52
CA LEU A 58 -7.04 13.43 -15.44
C LEU A 58 -7.09 12.46 -16.61
N ALA A 59 -7.46 11.21 -16.36
CA ALA A 59 -7.61 10.21 -17.42
C ALA A 59 -8.72 10.59 -18.38
N GLY A 60 -9.84 11.12 -17.86
CA GLY A 60 -10.94 11.62 -18.68
C GLY A 60 -10.52 12.78 -19.57
N LEU A 61 -9.77 13.73 -19.02
CA LEU A 61 -9.26 14.88 -19.77
C LEU A 61 -8.23 14.48 -20.83
N ALA A 62 -7.41 13.47 -20.53
CA ALA A 62 -6.39 12.97 -21.46
C ALA A 62 -6.95 12.02 -22.51
N GLY A 63 -8.22 11.65 -22.42
CA GLY A 63 -8.84 10.71 -23.32
C GLY A 63 -8.42 9.26 -23.08
N LEU A 64 -7.88 8.96 -21.90
CA LEU A 64 -7.49 7.61 -21.54
C LEU A 64 -8.70 6.79 -21.14
N ASP A 65 -8.66 5.50 -21.48
CA ASP A 65 -9.70 4.56 -21.09
C ASP A 65 -9.60 4.26 -19.60
N GLU A 66 -10.74 4.23 -18.92
CA GLU A 66 -10.82 3.86 -17.50
C GLU A 66 -10.27 2.44 -17.26
N ALA A 67 -10.31 1.58 -18.26
CA ALA A 67 -9.75 0.23 -18.17
C ALA A 67 -8.25 0.23 -17.89
N LEU A 68 -7.54 1.33 -18.18
CA LEU A 68 -6.10 1.45 -17.87
C LEU A 68 -5.84 1.79 -16.42
N LEU A 69 -6.78 2.50 -15.77
CA LEU A 69 -6.63 2.90 -14.37
C LEU A 69 -6.83 1.76 -13.39
N GLU A 70 -7.78 0.88 -13.67
CA GLU A 70 -8.10 -0.23 -12.77
C GLU A 70 -6.88 -1.11 -12.45
N PRO A 71 -6.09 -1.58 -13.46
CA PRO A 71 -4.89 -2.37 -13.17
C PRO A 71 -3.84 -1.59 -12.39
N VAL A 72 -3.69 -0.29 -12.65
CA VAL A 72 -2.72 0.56 -11.94
C VAL A 72 -3.08 0.66 -10.46
N VAL A 73 -4.35 0.98 -10.15
CA VAL A 73 -4.83 1.09 -8.77
C VAL A 73 -4.69 -0.25 -8.05
N LYS A 74 -5.05 -1.34 -8.73
CA LYS A 74 -4.94 -2.69 -8.17
C LYS A 74 -3.50 -3.05 -7.85
N THR A 75 -2.56 -2.74 -8.75
CA THR A 75 -1.13 -3.01 -8.54
C THR A 75 -0.59 -2.22 -7.35
N VAL A 76 -0.96 -0.94 -7.24
CA VAL A 76 -0.54 -0.09 -6.11
C VAL A 76 -1.11 -0.64 -4.80
N ALA A 77 -2.38 -1.01 -4.78
CA ALA A 77 -3.03 -1.57 -3.59
C ALA A 77 -2.36 -2.87 -3.15
N LEU A 78 -2.04 -3.75 -4.10
CA LEU A 78 -1.33 -5.01 -3.81
C LEU A 78 0.07 -4.74 -3.26
N SER A 79 0.76 -3.73 -3.80
CA SER A 79 2.10 -3.36 -3.32
C SER A 79 2.06 -2.87 -1.88
N ILE A 80 1.09 -2.03 -1.55
CA ILE A 80 0.90 -1.52 -0.19
C ILE A 80 0.56 -2.67 0.76
N LEU A 81 -0.38 -3.52 0.38
CA LEU A 81 -0.80 -4.65 1.20
C LEU A 81 0.36 -5.62 1.45
N THR A 82 1.15 -5.91 0.41
CA THR A 82 2.32 -6.77 0.51
C THR A 82 3.34 -6.21 1.49
N ARG A 83 3.64 -4.91 1.38
CA ARG A 83 4.60 -4.25 2.26
C ARG A 83 4.13 -4.28 3.71
N LEU A 84 2.86 -3.99 3.95
CA LEU A 84 2.29 -4.01 5.29
C LEU A 84 2.34 -5.40 5.90
N THR A 85 1.94 -6.41 5.15
CA THR A 85 1.95 -7.80 5.60
C THR A 85 3.36 -8.25 5.93
N ALA A 86 4.34 -7.93 5.07
CA ALA A 86 5.74 -8.27 5.29
C ALA A 86 6.30 -7.58 6.55
N GLU A 87 5.95 -6.31 6.77
CA GLU A 87 6.42 -5.59 7.96
C GLU A 87 5.81 -6.14 9.24
N VAL A 88 4.54 -6.56 9.20
CA VAL A 88 3.91 -7.23 10.35
C VAL A 88 4.65 -8.53 10.66
N CYS A 89 4.99 -9.31 9.64
CA CYS A 89 5.73 -10.56 9.81
C CYS A 89 7.12 -10.30 10.40
N ARG A 90 7.84 -9.27 9.93
CA ARG A 90 9.14 -8.92 10.48
C ARG A 90 9.03 -8.46 11.93
N SER A 91 8.02 -7.67 12.25
CA SER A 91 7.80 -7.18 13.60
C SER A 91 7.49 -8.31 14.57
N SER A 92 6.91 -9.40 14.06
CA SER A 92 6.63 -10.60 14.85
C SER A 92 7.84 -11.53 15.01
N GLY A 93 8.96 -11.20 14.38
CA GLY A 93 10.16 -12.02 14.42
C GLY A 93 10.22 -13.09 13.34
N GLU A 94 9.28 -13.07 12.40
CA GLU A 94 9.17 -14.06 11.33
C GLU A 94 9.70 -13.52 10.01
N GLY A 95 11.01 -13.27 9.95
CA GLY A 95 11.64 -12.72 8.75
C GLY A 95 11.54 -13.61 7.53
N GLY A 96 11.57 -14.93 7.72
CA GLY A 96 11.40 -15.88 6.62
C GLY A 96 10.02 -15.80 6.00
N LEU A 97 8.99 -15.68 6.84
CA LEU A 97 7.62 -15.53 6.37
C LEU A 97 7.44 -14.20 5.62
N ALA A 98 8.10 -13.13 6.09
CA ALA A 98 8.08 -11.85 5.40
C ALA A 98 8.63 -11.97 3.97
N ALA A 99 9.72 -12.74 3.79
CA ALA A 99 10.29 -12.97 2.46
C ALA A 99 9.32 -13.70 1.54
N PHE A 100 8.59 -14.69 2.05
CA PHE A 100 7.58 -15.38 1.26
C PHE A 100 6.42 -14.46 0.88
N VAL A 101 5.99 -13.60 1.79
CA VAL A 101 4.94 -12.61 1.53
C VAL A 101 5.38 -11.65 0.42
N GLU A 102 6.61 -11.14 0.48
CA GLU A 102 7.14 -10.25 -0.54
C GLU A 102 7.19 -10.90 -1.91
N THR A 103 7.63 -12.16 -1.96
CA THR A 103 7.71 -12.92 -3.21
C THR A 103 6.32 -13.17 -3.78
N ALA A 104 5.39 -13.62 -2.95
CA ALA A 104 4.01 -13.86 -3.36
C ALA A 104 3.34 -12.56 -3.85
N GLY A 105 3.58 -11.46 -3.13
CA GLY A 105 3.05 -10.15 -3.51
C GLY A 105 3.59 -9.67 -4.84
N THR A 106 4.87 -9.90 -5.11
CA THR A 106 5.48 -9.56 -6.39
C THR A 106 4.85 -10.35 -7.54
N ILE A 107 4.61 -11.64 -7.33
CA ILE A 107 3.96 -12.50 -8.33
C ILE A 107 2.53 -12.02 -8.60
N LEU A 108 1.78 -11.70 -7.54
CA LEU A 108 0.41 -11.21 -7.67
C LEU A 108 0.36 -9.85 -8.35
N ALA A 109 1.31 -8.95 -8.02
CA ALA A 109 1.40 -7.64 -8.65
C ALA A 109 1.72 -7.77 -10.13
N LEU A 110 2.59 -8.71 -10.49
CA LEU A 110 2.91 -8.98 -11.89
C LEU A 110 1.65 -9.44 -12.63
N GLY A 111 0.88 -10.34 -12.03
CA GLY A 111 -0.38 -10.80 -12.59
C GLY A 111 -1.38 -9.66 -12.78
N ALA A 112 -1.45 -8.73 -11.83
CA ALA A 112 -2.33 -7.56 -11.91
C ALA A 112 -1.87 -6.57 -12.98
N ALA A 113 -0.56 -6.51 -13.25
CA ALA A 113 0.02 -5.61 -14.25
C ALA A 113 -0.09 -6.14 -15.68
N LEU A 114 -0.32 -7.43 -15.87
CA LEU A 114 -0.42 -8.03 -17.21
C LEU A 114 -1.49 -7.38 -18.09
N PRO A 115 -2.71 -7.11 -17.61
CA PRO A 115 -3.72 -6.41 -18.41
C PRO A 115 -3.25 -5.03 -18.86
N LEU A 116 -2.50 -4.33 -18.01
CA LEU A 116 -1.95 -3.01 -18.35
C LEU A 116 -0.89 -3.13 -19.45
N ALA A 117 -0.01 -4.12 -19.34
CA ALA A 117 1.01 -4.38 -20.38
C ALA A 117 0.36 -4.71 -21.72
N ARG A 118 -0.72 -5.50 -21.68
CA ARG A 118 -1.48 -5.84 -22.88
C ARG A 118 -2.11 -4.59 -23.52
N ALA A 119 -2.71 -3.73 -22.70
CA ALA A 119 -3.33 -2.50 -23.17
C ALA A 119 -2.31 -1.56 -23.80
N VAL A 120 -1.13 -1.44 -23.20
CA VAL A 120 -0.02 -0.62 -23.73
C VAL A 120 0.46 -1.19 -25.06
N THR A 121 0.60 -2.52 -25.16
CA THR A 121 1.03 -3.18 -26.41
C THR A 121 0.04 -2.91 -27.53
N VAL A 122 -1.27 -3.00 -27.25
CA VAL A 122 -2.30 -2.73 -28.23
C VAL A 122 -2.24 -1.28 -28.71
N LEU A 123 -2.06 -0.33 -27.78
CA LEU A 123 -1.93 1.07 -28.12
C LEU A 123 -0.71 1.33 -29.02
N LEU A 124 0.41 0.72 -28.70
CA LEU A 124 1.64 0.86 -29.50
C LEU A 124 1.45 0.28 -30.91
N ALA A 125 0.77 -0.86 -31.01
CA ALA A 125 0.47 -1.49 -32.28
C ALA A 125 -0.42 -0.58 -33.15
N GLU A 126 -1.41 0.06 -32.56
CA GLU A 126 -2.29 1.01 -33.25
C GLU A 126 -1.52 2.25 -33.71
N MET A 127 -0.57 2.72 -32.91
CA MET A 127 0.25 3.89 -33.27
C MET A 127 1.24 3.58 -34.41
N LEU A 128 1.66 2.33 -34.51
CA LEU A 128 2.62 1.90 -35.55
C LEU A 128 1.96 1.61 -36.89
N THR A 129 0.66 1.39 -36.90
CA THR A 129 -0.09 1.17 -38.13
C THR A 129 -0.83 2.43 -38.56
#